data_5958275cee1c3be215b463f27b00e54d
#
_entry.id   5958275cee1c3be215b463f27b00e54d
#
_cell.length_a   1.000
_cell.length_b   1.000
_cell.length_c   1.000
_cell.angle_alpha   90.00
_cell.angle_beta   90.00
_cell.angle_gamma   90.00
#
_symmetry.space_group_name_H-M   'P 1'
#
loop_
_entity.id
_entity.type
_entity.pdbx_description
1 polymer ?
#
loop_
_entity_poly.entity_id
_entity_poly.type
_entity_poly.pdbx_seq_one_letter_code
_entity_poly.pdbx_strand_id
1 'polypeptide(L)'
;MWRYHELLPPDTHEVSSMGEGMTPLIASRKYGKDLGVPRLYFKDESRNPTGSFKDRLAAAALAMAPRFGARTVGVSSTGNAAAAASAYSASKGLPCVVLTVTGAASAMVSQIRAYGAMVVATEKKTDRWSLLQAGVERWGWYPTSPFFGPPVGSNPYGVEGYKTIAYEICEQLDWQAPDWCVLPVAYGDGLFGISKGFDELVTLGFIRGRPRMVAAEMAGSLGTAMDAGTDSIPEAVPPTPSVAASINVGQSTFQALFALRTSRGFARTAVNAELPKLQAELAAGEGIYAELSSLAALSVVRRLRAEREIQEEDVVVVVITASGLKDASATASHGRDIPVISGDVEAFRETLGQIYGFNV
;
A
#
# COMPACT_ATOMS: atom_id res chain seq x y z
N MET A 1 8.51 -3.23 13.57
CA MET A 1 9.13 -1.95 13.21
C MET A 1 9.90 -1.29 14.36
N TRP A 2 9.52 -1.46 15.60
CA TRP A 2 10.06 -0.74 16.77
C TRP A 2 11.48 -1.12 17.19
N ARG A 3 12.10 -2.13 16.60
CA ARG A 3 13.53 -2.41 16.77
C ARG A 3 14.43 -1.27 16.23
N TYR A 4 13.88 -0.36 15.42
CA TYR A 4 14.56 0.82 14.88
C TYR A 4 14.09 2.10 15.58
N HIS A 5 13.74 2.01 16.86
CA HIS A 5 13.13 3.12 17.61
C HIS A 5 14.01 4.37 17.67
N GLU A 6 15.33 4.24 17.64
CA GLU A 6 16.26 5.38 17.62
C GLU A 6 16.11 6.27 16.39
N LEU A 7 15.52 5.72 15.31
CA LEU A 7 15.28 6.44 14.06
C LEU A 7 13.80 6.85 13.90
N LEU A 8 12.97 6.63 14.92
CA LEU A 8 11.53 6.94 14.89
C LEU A 8 11.18 8.05 15.89
N PRO A 9 10.19 8.92 15.58
CA PRO A 9 9.82 10.04 16.44
C PRO A 9 9.33 9.67 17.86
N PRO A 10 8.57 8.57 18.08
CA PRO A 10 8.06 8.24 19.40
C PRO A 10 9.13 7.64 20.32
N ASP A 11 9.09 8.00 21.59
CA ASP A 11 9.85 7.28 22.61
C ASP A 11 9.28 5.87 22.80
N THR A 12 10.13 4.91 23.14
CA THR A 12 9.75 3.50 23.34
C THR A 12 8.64 3.31 24.39
N HIS A 13 8.57 4.18 25.40
CA HIS A 13 7.55 4.14 26.46
C HIS A 13 6.14 4.52 25.97
N GLU A 14 6.02 5.17 24.81
CA GLU A 14 4.74 5.61 24.23
C GLU A 14 4.19 4.62 23.20
N VAL A 15 4.98 3.60 22.89
CA VAL A 15 4.65 2.62 21.85
C VAL A 15 3.69 1.55 22.38
N SER A 16 2.58 1.36 21.66
CA SER A 16 1.71 0.20 21.79
C SER A 16 1.77 -0.58 20.49
N SER A 17 2.63 -1.60 20.43
CA SER A 17 2.79 -2.45 19.25
C SER A 17 1.71 -3.53 19.21
N MET A 18 1.17 -3.78 18.02
CA MET A 18 0.30 -4.91 17.70
C MET A 18 1.05 -6.00 16.91
N GLY A 19 2.39 -5.89 16.80
CA GLY A 19 3.23 -6.80 16.04
C GLY A 19 3.49 -6.36 14.60
N GLU A 20 3.27 -5.08 14.29
CA GLU A 20 3.55 -4.51 12.97
C GLU A 20 5.04 -4.47 12.65
N GLY A 21 5.35 -4.66 11.38
CA GLY A 21 6.71 -4.69 10.86
C GLY A 21 7.36 -6.07 10.87
N MET A 22 8.63 -6.13 10.50
CA MET A 22 9.39 -7.36 10.24
C MET A 22 8.64 -8.31 9.30
N THR A 23 7.93 -7.73 8.35
CA THR A 23 7.19 -8.46 7.32
C THR A 23 8.17 -9.22 6.41
N PRO A 24 7.77 -10.37 5.85
CA PRO A 24 8.69 -11.17 5.06
C PRO A 24 9.10 -10.46 3.76
N LEU A 25 10.37 -10.63 3.39
CA LEU A 25 10.90 -10.37 2.05
C LEU A 25 11.02 -11.71 1.33
N ILE A 26 10.13 -11.95 0.36
CA ILE A 26 9.96 -13.25 -0.29
C ILE A 26 10.62 -13.20 -1.68
N ALA A 27 11.63 -14.04 -1.91
CA ALA A 27 12.21 -14.20 -3.24
C ALA A 27 11.21 -14.88 -4.18
N SER A 28 11.02 -14.31 -5.37
CA SER A 28 10.17 -14.92 -6.40
C SER A 28 10.75 -16.25 -6.86
N ARG A 29 9.92 -17.29 -6.89
CA ARG A 29 10.31 -18.64 -7.34
C ARG A 29 10.16 -18.80 -8.83
N LYS A 30 9.07 -18.29 -9.37
CA LYS A 30 8.66 -18.49 -10.77
C LYS A 30 8.44 -17.16 -11.49
N TYR A 31 7.62 -16.29 -10.94
CA TYR A 31 7.16 -15.05 -11.60
C TYR A 31 8.32 -14.18 -12.07
N GLY A 32 9.36 -14.00 -11.25
CA GLY A 32 10.54 -13.20 -11.60
C GLY A 32 11.30 -13.81 -12.77
N LYS A 33 11.47 -15.13 -12.82
CA LYS A 33 12.12 -15.82 -13.94
C LYS A 33 11.34 -15.68 -15.22
N ASP A 34 10.02 -15.90 -15.15
CA ASP A 34 9.11 -15.78 -16.31
C ASP A 34 9.12 -14.34 -16.87
N LEU A 35 9.34 -13.34 -16.01
CA LEU A 35 9.46 -11.93 -16.37
C LEU A 35 10.86 -11.51 -16.88
N GLY A 36 11.88 -12.36 -16.71
CA GLY A 36 13.29 -12.02 -16.98
C GLY A 36 13.91 -11.10 -15.93
N VAL A 37 13.44 -11.19 -14.69
CA VAL A 37 13.96 -10.49 -13.50
C VAL A 37 14.14 -11.54 -12.38
N PRO A 38 15.15 -12.42 -12.46
CA PRO A 38 15.31 -13.56 -11.55
C PRO A 38 15.55 -13.14 -10.09
N ARG A 39 16.03 -11.91 -9.84
CA ARG A 39 16.24 -11.34 -8.50
C ARG A 39 15.08 -10.44 -8.07
N LEU A 40 13.83 -10.85 -8.36
CA LEU A 40 12.62 -10.20 -7.92
C LEU A 40 12.24 -10.67 -6.51
N TYR A 41 11.92 -9.72 -5.64
CA TYR A 41 11.48 -9.95 -4.27
C TYR A 41 10.15 -9.25 -4.00
N PHE A 42 9.34 -9.86 -3.12
CA PHE A 42 8.08 -9.29 -2.63
C PHE A 42 8.23 -8.93 -1.15
N LYS A 43 8.16 -7.64 -0.82
CA LYS A 43 8.01 -7.18 0.57
C LYS A 43 6.54 -7.26 0.94
N ASP A 44 6.16 -8.33 1.64
CA ASP A 44 4.75 -8.68 1.89
C ASP A 44 4.18 -7.96 3.12
N GLU A 45 3.78 -6.71 2.93
CA GLU A 45 3.14 -5.87 3.94
C GLU A 45 1.70 -6.29 4.28
N SER A 46 1.13 -7.27 3.58
CA SER A 46 -0.16 -7.86 3.92
C SER A 46 -0.14 -8.62 5.25
N ARG A 47 1.04 -8.90 5.78
CA ARG A 47 1.27 -9.60 7.05
C ARG A 47 1.17 -8.70 8.27
N ASN A 48 1.01 -7.42 8.11
CA ASN A 48 0.75 -6.51 9.22
C ASN A 48 -0.62 -6.79 9.89
N PRO A 49 -0.85 -6.38 11.14
CA PRO A 49 -2.03 -6.72 11.95
C PRO A 49 -3.38 -6.47 11.30
N THR A 50 -3.54 -5.35 10.57
CA THR A 50 -4.80 -5.08 9.87
C THR A 50 -4.80 -5.53 8.41
N GLY A 51 -3.73 -6.21 7.97
CA GLY A 51 -3.57 -6.73 6.62
C GLY A 51 -3.08 -5.70 5.60
N SER A 52 -2.37 -4.65 6.02
CA SER A 52 -1.78 -3.68 5.10
C SER A 52 -0.62 -2.88 5.70
N PHE A 53 0.20 -2.26 4.84
CA PHE A 53 1.30 -1.38 5.24
C PHE A 53 0.84 -0.10 5.98
N LYS A 54 -0.46 0.21 5.98
CA LYS A 54 -1.04 1.35 6.70
C LYS A 54 -0.87 1.23 8.22
N ASP A 55 -0.64 0.03 8.70
CA ASP A 55 -0.34 -0.23 10.11
C ASP A 55 0.91 0.52 10.58
N ARG A 56 1.93 0.64 9.74
CA ARG A 56 3.15 1.37 10.07
C ARG A 56 2.90 2.85 10.30
N LEU A 57 2.09 3.46 9.42
CA LEU A 57 1.67 4.86 9.58
C LEU A 57 0.82 5.03 10.85
N ALA A 58 -0.17 4.18 11.03
CA ALA A 58 -1.08 4.28 12.17
C ALA A 58 -0.33 4.07 13.50
N ALA A 59 0.56 3.08 13.58
CA ALA A 59 1.38 2.81 14.75
C ALA A 59 2.23 4.03 15.15
N ALA A 60 2.97 4.61 14.20
CA ALA A 60 3.81 5.77 14.47
C ALA A 60 3.00 7.04 14.80
N ALA A 61 1.92 7.33 14.04
CA ALA A 61 1.06 8.47 14.30
C ALA A 61 0.40 8.39 15.67
N LEU A 62 -0.17 7.23 16.01
CA LEU A 62 -0.88 7.05 17.28
C LEU A 62 0.08 6.96 18.49
N ALA A 63 1.34 6.58 18.29
CA ALA A 63 2.35 6.69 19.33
C ALA A 63 2.61 8.14 19.71
N MET A 64 2.55 9.06 18.73
CA MET A 64 2.71 10.50 18.98
C MET A 64 1.45 11.21 19.49
N ALA A 65 0.26 10.62 19.34
CA ALA A 65 -1.01 11.25 19.68
C ALA A 65 -1.09 11.79 21.13
N PRO A 66 -0.58 11.10 22.18
CA PRO A 66 -0.59 11.61 23.54
C PRO A 66 0.20 12.92 23.72
N ARG A 67 1.32 13.11 23.00
CA ARG A 67 2.13 14.33 23.04
C ARG A 67 1.38 15.57 22.56
N PHE A 68 0.36 15.36 21.73
CA PHE A 68 -0.52 16.42 21.22
C PHE A 68 -1.83 16.54 22.00
N GLY A 69 -1.95 15.84 23.13
CA GLY A 69 -3.16 15.84 23.94
C GLY A 69 -4.38 15.28 23.20
N ALA A 70 -4.16 14.41 22.22
CA ALA A 70 -5.23 13.85 21.39
C ALA A 70 -6.23 13.04 22.25
N ARG A 71 -7.52 13.38 22.12
CA ARG A 71 -8.62 12.67 22.78
C ARG A 71 -9.50 11.93 21.78
N THR A 72 -9.40 12.23 20.51
CA THR A 72 -10.16 11.62 19.42
C THR A 72 -9.30 11.59 18.17
N VAL A 73 -9.30 10.48 17.48
CA VAL A 73 -8.61 10.30 16.20
C VAL A 73 -9.60 10.50 15.05
N GLY A 74 -9.21 11.27 14.02
CA GLY A 74 -10.01 11.49 12.83
C GLY A 74 -9.31 10.94 11.58
N VAL A 75 -10.06 10.25 10.73
CA VAL A 75 -9.54 9.75 9.45
C VAL A 75 -10.57 9.84 8.33
N SER A 76 -10.16 10.37 7.18
CA SER A 76 -10.96 10.43 5.95
C SER A 76 -10.48 9.35 4.98
N SER A 77 -11.06 8.15 5.06
CA SER A 77 -10.67 7.03 4.21
C SER A 77 -11.80 5.98 4.10
N THR A 78 -11.86 5.32 2.94
CA THR A 78 -12.79 4.20 2.68
C THR A 78 -12.14 2.82 2.85
N GLY A 79 -10.83 2.76 3.15
CA GLY A 79 -10.05 1.53 3.03
C GLY A 79 -8.99 1.34 4.11
N ASN A 80 -7.82 0.86 3.68
CA ASN A 80 -6.72 0.41 4.55
C ASN A 80 -6.30 1.43 5.61
N ALA A 81 -6.27 2.74 5.29
CA ALA A 81 -5.90 3.77 6.26
C ALA A 81 -6.92 3.89 7.40
N ALA A 82 -8.22 3.79 7.09
CA ALA A 82 -9.27 3.80 8.12
C ALA A 82 -9.21 2.54 8.99
N ALA A 83 -9.00 1.36 8.38
CA ALA A 83 -8.87 0.10 9.15
C ALA A 83 -7.69 0.16 10.13
N ALA A 84 -6.52 0.62 9.67
CA ALA A 84 -5.35 0.77 10.54
C ALA A 84 -5.59 1.82 11.63
N ALA A 85 -6.05 3.04 11.29
CA ALA A 85 -6.34 4.06 12.28
C ALA A 85 -7.33 3.57 13.35
N SER A 86 -8.38 2.84 12.95
CA SER A 86 -9.37 2.29 13.88
C SER A 86 -8.77 1.26 14.84
N ALA A 87 -7.96 0.33 14.32
CA ALA A 87 -7.33 -0.73 15.12
C ALA A 87 -6.36 -0.15 16.16
N TYR A 88 -5.47 0.76 15.71
CA TYR A 88 -4.48 1.37 16.60
C TYR A 88 -5.09 2.38 17.58
N SER A 89 -6.21 3.03 17.22
CA SER A 89 -6.98 3.83 18.16
C SER A 89 -7.61 2.96 19.25
N ALA A 90 -8.23 1.83 18.87
CA ALA A 90 -8.80 0.87 19.80
C ALA A 90 -7.76 0.31 20.77
N SER A 91 -6.56 -0.04 20.29
CA SER A 91 -5.47 -0.55 21.15
C SER A 91 -4.98 0.47 22.18
N LYS A 92 -5.20 1.77 21.94
CA LYS A 92 -4.86 2.87 22.85
C LYS A 92 -6.05 3.41 23.65
N GLY A 93 -7.24 2.83 23.50
CA GLY A 93 -8.46 3.31 24.13
C GLY A 93 -8.91 4.70 23.65
N LEU A 94 -8.50 5.12 22.44
CA LEU A 94 -8.88 6.40 21.85
C LEU A 94 -10.11 6.24 20.94
N PRO A 95 -11.15 7.07 21.08
CA PRO A 95 -12.23 7.14 20.11
C PRO A 95 -11.70 7.44 18.70
N CYS A 96 -12.22 6.74 17.68
CA CYS A 96 -11.86 6.95 16.28
C CYS A 96 -13.10 7.29 15.46
N VAL A 97 -13.06 8.44 14.75
CA VAL A 97 -14.08 8.85 13.78
C VAL A 97 -13.56 8.61 12.38
N VAL A 98 -14.30 7.80 11.62
CA VAL A 98 -14.00 7.46 10.23
C VAL A 98 -15.02 8.10 9.31
N LEU A 99 -14.54 8.99 8.44
CA LEU A 99 -15.33 9.61 7.40
C LEU A 99 -15.14 8.84 6.09
N THR A 100 -16.18 8.17 5.63
CA THR A 100 -16.21 7.33 4.43
C THR A 100 -17.20 7.89 3.40
N VAL A 101 -17.42 7.20 2.28
CA VAL A 101 -18.46 7.51 1.29
C VAL A 101 -19.47 6.40 1.21
N THR A 102 -20.67 6.72 0.73
CA THR A 102 -21.66 5.72 0.33
C THR A 102 -21.08 4.80 -0.74
N GLY A 103 -21.37 3.50 -0.67
CA GLY A 103 -20.85 2.51 -1.61
C GLY A 103 -19.41 2.04 -1.34
N ALA A 104 -18.81 2.39 -0.20
CA ALA A 104 -17.52 1.82 0.21
C ALA A 104 -17.61 0.29 0.37
N ALA A 105 -16.50 -0.42 0.04
CA ALA A 105 -16.44 -1.89 0.06
C ALA A 105 -16.87 -2.46 1.42
N SER A 106 -17.83 -3.37 1.43
CA SER A 106 -18.45 -3.91 2.65
C SER A 106 -17.44 -4.59 3.59
N ALA A 107 -16.46 -5.32 3.06
CA ALA A 107 -15.40 -5.96 3.85
C ALA A 107 -14.56 -4.95 4.63
N MET A 108 -14.19 -3.83 4.00
CA MET A 108 -13.44 -2.75 4.65
C MET A 108 -14.25 -2.07 5.75
N VAL A 109 -15.52 -1.74 5.45
CA VAL A 109 -16.42 -1.11 6.44
C VAL A 109 -16.66 -2.04 7.62
N SER A 110 -16.83 -3.35 7.38
CA SER A 110 -16.99 -4.36 8.44
C SER A 110 -15.77 -4.42 9.34
N GLN A 111 -14.56 -4.43 8.78
CA GLN A 111 -13.32 -4.42 9.55
C GLN A 111 -13.19 -3.15 10.40
N ILE A 112 -13.46 -1.97 9.84
CA ILE A 112 -13.39 -0.68 10.54
C ILE A 112 -14.38 -0.67 11.73
N ARG A 113 -15.61 -1.12 11.50
CA ARG A 113 -16.65 -1.19 12.55
C ARG A 113 -16.32 -2.21 13.64
N ALA A 114 -15.70 -3.35 13.30
CA ALA A 114 -15.28 -4.36 14.25
C ALA A 114 -14.28 -3.83 15.29
N TYR A 115 -13.47 -2.83 14.92
CA TYR A 115 -12.58 -2.13 15.85
C TYR A 115 -13.28 -1.04 16.69
N GLY A 116 -14.59 -0.92 16.60
CA GLY A 116 -15.37 0.04 17.41
C GLY A 116 -15.32 1.49 16.92
N ALA A 117 -14.84 1.75 15.70
CA ALA A 117 -14.81 3.10 15.18
C ALA A 117 -16.22 3.64 14.86
N MET A 118 -16.41 4.95 15.07
CA MET A 118 -17.61 5.69 14.67
C MET A 118 -17.51 6.01 13.17
N VAL A 119 -18.26 5.29 12.35
CA VAL A 119 -18.22 5.40 10.89
C VAL A 119 -19.36 6.26 10.40
N VAL A 120 -19.03 7.35 9.67
CA VAL A 120 -19.99 8.25 9.03
C VAL A 120 -19.71 8.30 7.54
N ALA A 121 -20.72 7.99 6.73
CA ALA A 121 -20.63 8.07 5.29
C ALA A 121 -21.18 9.41 4.76
N THR A 122 -20.46 9.99 3.79
CA THR A 122 -20.92 11.17 3.03
C THR A 122 -21.35 10.77 1.62
N GLU A 123 -22.21 11.54 1.00
CA GLU A 123 -22.61 11.32 -0.39
C GLU A 123 -21.49 11.74 -1.35
N LYS A 124 -20.80 12.86 -1.05
CA LYS A 124 -19.72 13.40 -1.87
C LYS A 124 -18.37 13.11 -1.24
N LYS A 125 -17.40 12.70 -2.05
CA LYS A 125 -16.03 12.41 -1.64
C LYS A 125 -15.33 13.63 -1.00
N THR A 126 -15.63 14.82 -1.47
CA THR A 126 -15.05 16.10 -0.97
C THR A 126 -15.50 16.43 0.45
N ASP A 127 -16.75 16.09 0.81
CA ASP A 127 -17.32 16.46 2.10
C ASP A 127 -16.58 15.78 3.28
N ARG A 128 -15.97 14.62 3.06
CA ARG A 128 -15.14 13.95 4.06
C ARG A 128 -13.99 14.83 4.54
N TRP A 129 -13.35 15.55 3.63
CA TRP A 129 -12.22 16.43 3.98
C TRP A 129 -12.68 17.63 4.78
N SER A 130 -13.75 18.28 4.34
CA SER A 130 -14.33 19.42 5.06
C SER A 130 -14.81 19.06 6.46
N LEU A 131 -15.41 17.87 6.63
CA LEU A 131 -15.82 17.38 7.94
C LEU A 131 -14.63 17.01 8.84
N LEU A 132 -13.58 16.40 8.28
CA LEU A 132 -12.36 16.12 9.04
C LEU A 132 -11.67 17.41 9.46
N GLN A 133 -11.59 18.40 8.57
CA GLN A 133 -11.06 19.72 8.89
C GLN A 133 -11.85 20.38 10.03
N ALA A 134 -13.18 20.35 9.97
CA ALA A 134 -14.02 20.87 11.05
C ALA A 134 -13.78 20.11 12.38
N GLY A 135 -13.58 18.81 12.32
CA GLY A 135 -13.22 17.99 13.49
C GLY A 135 -11.90 18.43 14.13
N VAL A 136 -10.89 18.70 13.31
CA VAL A 136 -9.58 19.18 13.76
C VAL A 136 -9.71 20.59 14.35
N GLU A 137 -10.31 21.55 13.63
CA GLU A 137 -10.35 22.95 14.01
C GLU A 137 -11.26 23.25 15.20
N ARG A 138 -12.42 22.57 15.29
CA ARG A 138 -13.44 22.86 16.30
C ARG A 138 -13.36 21.96 17.53
N TRP A 139 -12.90 20.70 17.36
CA TRP A 139 -12.96 19.71 18.41
C TRP A 139 -11.60 19.10 18.75
N GLY A 140 -10.51 19.57 18.10
CA GLY A 140 -9.16 19.13 18.39
C GLY A 140 -8.89 17.65 18.04
N TRP A 141 -9.54 17.12 17.00
CA TRP A 141 -9.27 15.76 16.55
C TRP A 141 -7.85 15.64 16.03
N TYR A 142 -7.22 14.49 16.28
CA TYR A 142 -5.90 14.16 15.77
C TYR A 142 -6.04 13.48 14.39
N PRO A 143 -5.67 14.15 13.28
CA PRO A 143 -5.87 13.61 11.95
C PRO A 143 -4.76 12.62 11.59
N THR A 144 -5.13 11.49 10.97
CA THR A 144 -4.19 10.50 10.43
C THR A 144 -4.20 10.41 8.91
N SER A 145 -5.03 11.18 8.24
CA SER A 145 -5.15 11.28 6.78
C SER A 145 -5.16 12.72 6.30
N PRO A 146 -4.93 12.98 5.00
CA PRO A 146 -5.11 14.31 4.43
C PRO A 146 -6.56 14.79 4.56
N PHE A 147 -6.72 16.13 4.65
CA PHE A 147 -8.04 16.80 4.66
C PHE A 147 -8.01 18.18 3.99
N PHE A 148 -6.96 18.46 3.22
CA PHE A 148 -6.82 19.66 2.38
C PHE A 148 -6.59 19.28 0.92
N GLY A 149 -7.02 20.14 0.02
CA GLY A 149 -6.65 20.10 -1.40
C GLY A 149 -5.87 21.34 -1.80
N PRO A 150 -4.82 21.21 -2.63
CA PRO A 150 -4.22 19.97 -3.09
C PRO A 150 -3.62 19.15 -1.93
N PRO A 151 -3.52 17.81 -2.08
CA PRO A 151 -3.08 16.95 -0.99
C PRO A 151 -1.62 17.25 -0.62
N VAL A 152 -1.36 17.39 0.69
CA VAL A 152 -0.01 17.64 1.24
C VAL A 152 0.57 16.42 1.97
N GLY A 153 -0.12 15.30 1.91
CA GLY A 153 0.23 14.07 2.63
C GLY A 153 -0.58 13.86 3.90
N SER A 154 -0.35 12.71 4.53
CA SER A 154 -0.99 12.29 5.78
C SER A 154 -0.25 12.87 7.00
N ASN A 155 -0.49 12.30 8.17
CA ASN A 155 0.18 12.68 9.41
C ASN A 155 1.73 12.55 9.28
N PRO A 156 2.51 13.61 9.49
CA PRO A 156 3.96 13.58 9.25
C PRO A 156 4.71 12.58 10.16
N TYR A 157 4.29 12.42 11.40
CA TYR A 157 4.87 11.42 12.31
C TYR A 157 4.50 10.00 11.89
N GLY A 158 3.31 9.82 11.33
CA GLY A 158 2.88 8.54 10.76
C GLY A 158 3.71 8.14 9.54
N VAL A 159 4.06 9.11 8.68
CA VAL A 159 4.90 8.86 7.49
C VAL A 159 6.27 8.30 7.87
N GLU A 160 6.83 8.70 9.03
CA GLU A 160 8.08 8.16 9.56
C GLU A 160 8.01 6.63 9.79
N GLY A 161 6.83 6.09 10.07
CA GLY A 161 6.64 4.65 10.22
C GLY A 161 6.98 3.86 8.94
N TYR A 162 6.78 4.44 7.77
CA TYR A 162 7.10 3.79 6.50
C TYR A 162 8.60 3.63 6.23
N LYS A 163 9.47 4.43 6.88
CA LYS A 163 10.94 4.29 6.78
C LYS A 163 11.39 2.88 7.13
N THR A 164 10.70 2.26 8.09
CA THR A 164 11.05 0.92 8.58
C THR A 164 10.92 -0.16 7.51
N ILE A 165 10.16 0.05 6.44
CA ILE A 165 10.11 -0.84 5.28
C ILE A 165 11.48 -0.89 4.59
N ALA A 166 12.11 0.28 4.39
CA ALA A 166 13.44 0.37 3.79
C ALA A 166 14.51 -0.30 4.67
N TYR A 167 14.45 -0.08 5.99
CA TYR A 167 15.37 -0.69 6.94
C TYR A 167 15.28 -2.21 6.90
N GLU A 168 14.05 -2.74 6.96
CA GLU A 168 13.80 -4.18 6.91
C GLU A 168 14.22 -4.79 5.56
N ILE A 169 13.97 -4.11 4.44
CA ILE A 169 14.43 -4.57 3.12
C ILE A 169 15.96 -4.72 3.11
N CYS A 170 16.68 -3.69 3.55
CA CYS A 170 18.14 -3.72 3.57
C CYS A 170 18.68 -4.77 4.55
N GLU A 171 18.11 -4.88 5.75
CA GLU A 171 18.50 -5.92 6.72
C GLU A 171 18.27 -7.34 6.17
N GLN A 172 17.13 -7.57 5.50
CA GLN A 172 16.79 -8.87 4.89
C GLN A 172 17.58 -9.17 3.60
N LEU A 173 18.27 -8.17 3.04
CA LEU A 173 19.22 -8.30 1.93
C LEU A 173 20.69 -8.14 2.40
N ASP A 174 20.99 -8.52 3.65
CA ASP A 174 22.33 -8.45 4.21
C ASP A 174 22.96 -7.05 4.09
N TRP A 175 22.19 -6.01 4.39
CA TRP A 175 22.55 -4.58 4.29
C TRP A 175 22.97 -4.14 2.89
N GLN A 176 22.40 -4.76 1.88
CA GLN A 176 22.49 -4.31 0.49
C GLN A 176 21.19 -3.62 0.08
N ALA A 177 21.32 -2.45 -0.54
CA ALA A 177 20.15 -1.82 -1.17
C ALA A 177 19.77 -2.59 -2.44
N PRO A 178 18.46 -2.76 -2.74
CA PRO A 178 18.06 -3.22 -4.06
C PRO A 178 18.36 -2.14 -5.12
N ASP A 179 18.36 -2.50 -6.40
CA ASP A 179 18.48 -1.53 -7.48
C ASP A 179 17.17 -0.75 -7.67
N TRP A 180 16.05 -1.43 -7.43
CA TRP A 180 14.71 -0.88 -7.62
C TRP A 180 13.79 -1.20 -6.45
N CYS A 181 13.02 -0.19 -6.01
CA CYS A 181 11.92 -0.36 -5.06
C CYS A 181 10.63 0.18 -5.67
N VAL A 182 9.69 -0.73 -5.96
CA VAL A 182 8.46 -0.45 -6.72
C VAL A 182 7.25 -0.62 -5.83
N LEU A 183 6.36 0.38 -5.81
CA LEU A 183 5.13 0.30 -5.02
C LEU A 183 3.96 1.05 -5.67
N PRO A 184 2.71 0.65 -5.36
CA PRO A 184 1.52 1.36 -5.79
C PRO A 184 1.40 2.69 -5.05
N VAL A 185 1.02 3.74 -5.79
CA VAL A 185 1.02 5.11 -5.25
C VAL A 185 -0.32 5.80 -5.49
N ALA A 186 -0.90 6.32 -4.39
CA ALA A 186 -1.97 7.31 -4.38
C ALA A 186 -1.37 8.70 -4.11
N TYR A 187 -1.43 9.17 -2.85
CA TYR A 187 -0.83 10.45 -2.44
C TYR A 187 0.70 10.38 -2.25
N GLY A 188 1.26 9.18 -2.10
CA GLY A 188 2.72 8.99 -2.09
C GLY A 188 3.39 8.98 -0.72
N ASP A 189 2.65 9.02 0.39
CA ASP A 189 3.24 8.97 1.74
C ASP A 189 4.16 7.76 1.95
N GLY A 190 3.74 6.57 1.47
CA GLY A 190 4.55 5.36 1.54
C GLY A 190 5.82 5.45 0.70
N LEU A 191 5.71 6.00 -0.52
CA LEU A 191 6.85 6.21 -1.41
C LEU A 191 7.89 7.15 -0.76
N PHE A 192 7.41 8.28 -0.24
CA PHE A 192 8.27 9.26 0.42
C PHE A 192 8.92 8.69 1.68
N GLY A 193 8.13 8.05 2.56
CA GLY A 193 8.66 7.48 3.80
C GLY A 193 9.70 6.38 3.55
N ILE A 194 9.44 5.46 2.61
CA ILE A 194 10.40 4.41 2.24
C ILE A 194 11.67 5.02 1.65
N SER A 195 11.55 6.00 0.73
CA SER A 195 12.70 6.71 0.16
C SER A 195 13.54 7.39 1.24
N LYS A 196 12.89 8.08 2.20
CA LYS A 196 13.56 8.69 3.35
C LYS A 196 14.32 7.66 4.19
N GLY A 197 13.74 6.48 4.38
CA GLY A 197 14.42 5.39 5.09
C GLY A 197 15.71 4.94 4.41
N PHE A 198 15.72 4.79 3.09
CA PHE A 198 16.94 4.50 2.34
C PHE A 198 17.97 5.63 2.44
N ASP A 199 17.53 6.91 2.39
CA ASP A 199 18.43 8.06 2.55
C ASP A 199 19.09 8.10 3.92
N GLU A 200 18.36 7.78 4.98
CA GLU A 200 18.89 7.66 6.33
C GLU A 200 19.94 6.54 6.45
N LEU A 201 19.67 5.36 5.86
CA LEU A 201 20.65 4.27 5.84
C LEU A 201 21.93 4.61 5.09
N VAL A 202 21.85 5.38 4.00
CA VAL A 202 23.04 5.92 3.30
C VAL A 202 23.79 6.88 4.20
N THR A 203 23.08 7.82 4.83
CA THR A 203 23.67 8.84 5.72
C THR A 203 24.38 8.21 6.91
N LEU A 204 23.81 7.14 7.46
CA LEU A 204 24.38 6.37 8.58
C LEU A 204 25.48 5.38 8.16
N GLY A 205 25.72 5.23 6.85
CA GLY A 205 26.76 4.34 6.33
C GLY A 205 26.41 2.84 6.32
N PHE A 206 25.14 2.48 6.53
CA PHE A 206 24.70 1.08 6.46
C PHE A 206 24.65 0.54 5.03
N ILE A 207 24.32 1.41 4.06
CA ILE A 207 24.28 1.06 2.63
C ILE A 207 25.06 2.09 1.80
N ARG A 208 25.59 1.68 0.64
CA ARG A 208 26.44 2.54 -0.20
C ARG A 208 25.65 3.49 -1.09
N GLY A 209 24.40 3.14 -1.40
CA GLY A 209 23.53 3.91 -2.28
C GLY A 209 22.09 3.51 -2.08
N ARG A 210 21.17 4.33 -2.58
CA ARG A 210 19.73 4.08 -2.50
C ARG A 210 19.18 3.48 -3.79
N PRO A 211 18.06 2.74 -3.75
CA PRO A 211 17.39 2.25 -4.95
C PRO A 211 16.77 3.39 -5.76
N ARG A 212 16.52 3.12 -7.03
CA ARG A 212 15.58 3.89 -7.84
C ARG A 212 14.17 3.59 -7.36
N MET A 213 13.48 4.62 -6.86
CA MET A 213 12.09 4.48 -6.41
C MET A 213 11.13 4.51 -7.59
N VAL A 214 10.11 3.66 -7.59
CA VAL A 214 9.14 3.61 -8.67
C VAL A 214 7.72 3.74 -8.14
N ALA A 215 7.00 4.74 -8.64
CA ALA A 215 5.58 4.93 -8.38
C ALA A 215 4.74 4.26 -9.46
N ALA A 216 3.93 3.28 -9.06
CA ALA A 216 2.89 2.71 -9.91
C ALA A 216 1.56 3.44 -9.64
N GLU A 217 1.12 4.26 -10.59
CA GLU A 217 -0.07 5.10 -10.50
C GLU A 217 -1.23 4.56 -11.35
N MET A 218 -2.44 5.05 -11.09
CA MET A 218 -3.58 4.82 -11.98
C MET A 218 -3.86 6.01 -12.90
N ALA A 219 -3.65 7.24 -12.42
CA ALA A 219 -3.96 8.47 -13.18
C ALA A 219 -2.76 9.06 -13.96
N GLY A 220 -1.54 8.87 -13.46
CA GLY A 220 -0.31 9.36 -14.12
C GLY A 220 0.05 10.80 -13.79
N SER A 221 -0.40 11.35 -12.67
CA SER A 221 -0.12 12.72 -12.26
C SER A 221 1.38 12.98 -12.00
N LEU A 222 2.05 12.04 -11.34
CA LEU A 222 3.51 12.10 -11.10
C LEU A 222 4.30 11.91 -12.41
N GLY A 223 3.88 10.96 -13.25
CA GLY A 223 4.52 10.74 -14.56
C GLY A 223 4.52 12.01 -15.40
N THR A 224 3.37 12.69 -15.50
CA THR A 224 3.24 13.95 -16.22
C THR A 224 4.15 15.06 -15.64
N ALA A 225 4.21 15.19 -14.31
CA ALA A 225 5.09 16.17 -13.66
C ALA A 225 6.58 15.86 -13.87
N MET A 226 6.96 14.58 -13.84
CA MET A 226 8.33 14.12 -14.11
C MET A 226 8.74 14.43 -15.56
N ASP A 227 7.90 14.09 -16.53
CA ASP A 227 8.18 14.30 -17.96
C ASP A 227 8.27 15.80 -18.32
N ALA A 228 7.43 16.62 -17.67
CA ALA A 228 7.44 18.08 -17.84
C ALA A 228 8.57 18.79 -17.05
N GLY A 229 9.28 18.09 -16.17
CA GLY A 229 10.31 18.69 -15.31
C GLY A 229 9.79 19.75 -14.34
N THR A 230 8.50 19.74 -14.00
CA THR A 230 7.84 20.77 -13.16
C THR A 230 7.56 20.27 -11.74
N ASP A 231 7.57 21.17 -10.77
CA ASP A 231 7.16 20.89 -9.38
C ASP A 231 5.65 20.89 -9.19
N SER A 232 4.92 21.44 -10.16
CA SER A 232 3.46 21.40 -10.16
C SER A 232 2.96 20.04 -10.61
N ILE A 233 2.21 19.36 -9.76
CA ILE A 233 1.62 18.07 -10.08
C ILE A 233 0.21 18.31 -10.61
N PRO A 234 -0.05 18.00 -11.90
CA PRO A 234 -1.37 18.22 -12.49
C PRO A 234 -2.38 17.23 -11.92
N GLU A 235 -3.64 17.63 -11.89
CA GLU A 235 -4.72 16.69 -11.71
C GLU A 235 -4.90 15.87 -13.01
N ALA A 236 -5.03 14.57 -12.87
CA ALA A 236 -5.24 13.63 -13.96
C ALA A 236 -6.49 12.78 -13.68
N VAL A 237 -7.10 12.25 -14.73
CA VAL A 237 -8.32 11.46 -14.60
C VAL A 237 -7.95 9.98 -14.48
N PRO A 238 -8.20 9.34 -13.31
CA PRO A 238 -7.97 7.92 -13.18
C PRO A 238 -9.03 7.11 -13.95
N PRO A 239 -8.74 5.85 -14.29
CA PRO A 239 -9.70 4.99 -14.99
C PRO A 239 -10.99 4.82 -14.20
N THR A 240 -12.13 4.78 -14.91
CA THR A 240 -13.45 4.58 -14.34
C THR A 240 -14.21 3.55 -15.18
N PRO A 241 -14.57 2.36 -14.65
CA PRO A 241 -14.28 1.89 -13.29
C PRO A 241 -12.79 1.51 -13.10
N SER A 242 -12.28 1.65 -11.88
CA SER A 242 -10.95 1.16 -11.52
C SER A 242 -11.05 -0.04 -10.59
N VAL A 243 -10.30 -1.10 -10.88
CA VAL A 243 -10.17 -2.25 -9.98
C VAL A 243 -9.16 -1.99 -8.85
N ALA A 244 -8.30 -0.98 -9.01
CA ALA A 244 -7.32 -0.57 -8.01
C ALA A 244 -7.85 0.55 -7.11
N ALA A 245 -8.93 0.28 -6.38
CA ALA A 245 -9.70 1.28 -5.63
C ALA A 245 -8.85 2.06 -4.60
N SER A 246 -7.87 1.43 -3.96
CA SER A 246 -7.05 2.04 -2.90
C SER A 246 -6.06 3.09 -3.43
N ILE A 247 -5.78 3.12 -4.73
CA ILE A 247 -4.88 4.08 -5.37
C ILE A 247 -5.57 4.89 -6.49
N ASN A 248 -6.91 4.87 -6.54
CA ASN A 248 -7.67 5.57 -7.57
C ASN A 248 -7.86 7.04 -7.21
N VAL A 249 -6.78 7.82 -7.34
CA VAL A 249 -6.75 9.27 -7.08
C VAL A 249 -6.24 10.02 -8.30
N GLY A 250 -6.72 11.25 -8.49
CA GLY A 250 -6.35 12.09 -9.65
C GLY A 250 -5.06 12.88 -9.45
N GLN A 251 -4.62 13.10 -8.20
CA GLN A 251 -3.44 13.92 -7.93
C GLN A 251 -2.64 13.35 -6.75
N SER A 252 -1.33 13.27 -6.91
CA SER A 252 -0.38 12.89 -5.87
C SER A 252 0.22 14.10 -5.15
N THR A 253 1.27 13.93 -4.35
CA THR A 253 1.88 15.00 -3.54
C THR A 253 3.27 15.36 -4.02
N PHE A 254 3.73 16.56 -3.67
CA PHE A 254 5.09 17.02 -3.92
C PHE A 254 6.14 16.10 -3.27
N GLN A 255 5.87 15.56 -2.08
CA GLN A 255 6.78 14.63 -1.41
C GLN A 255 7.04 13.37 -2.24
N ALA A 256 6.00 12.84 -2.92
CA ALA A 256 6.16 11.71 -3.83
C ALA A 256 7.04 12.07 -5.04
N LEU A 257 6.80 13.24 -5.64
CA LEU A 257 7.63 13.75 -6.74
C LEU A 257 9.08 13.95 -6.31
N PHE A 258 9.31 14.53 -5.13
CA PHE A 258 10.63 14.70 -4.54
C PHE A 258 11.37 13.36 -4.37
N ALA A 259 10.71 12.34 -3.83
CA ALA A 259 11.28 11.01 -3.66
C ALA A 259 11.71 10.39 -5.00
N LEU A 260 10.89 10.53 -6.04
CA LEU A 260 11.22 10.03 -7.38
C LEU A 260 12.44 10.74 -7.97
N ARG A 261 12.48 12.07 -7.90
CA ARG A 261 13.59 12.84 -8.47
C ARG A 261 14.90 12.58 -7.76
N THR A 262 14.88 12.59 -6.42
CA THR A 262 16.10 12.38 -5.63
C THR A 262 16.65 10.98 -5.77
N SER A 263 15.80 9.98 -6.02
CA SER A 263 16.21 8.58 -6.28
C SER A 263 16.50 8.30 -7.76
N ARG A 264 16.36 9.27 -8.68
CA ARG A 264 16.38 9.06 -10.12
C ARG A 264 15.39 7.97 -10.57
N GLY A 265 14.25 7.98 -9.92
CA GLY A 265 13.21 6.98 -10.08
C GLY A 265 12.24 7.27 -11.23
N PHE A 266 11.15 6.53 -11.26
CA PHE A 266 10.13 6.60 -12.30
C PHE A 266 8.73 6.68 -11.71
N ALA A 267 7.83 7.33 -12.44
CA ALA A 267 6.40 7.15 -12.29
C ALA A 267 5.83 6.57 -13.58
N ARG A 268 5.00 5.54 -13.47
CA ARG A 268 4.33 4.90 -14.62
C ARG A 268 2.91 4.53 -14.24
N THR A 269 2.00 4.66 -15.20
CA THR A 269 0.62 4.18 -15.03
C THR A 269 0.57 2.67 -15.21
N ALA A 270 -0.15 2.01 -14.30
CA ALA A 270 -0.48 0.60 -14.42
C ALA A 270 -1.65 0.38 -15.38
N VAL A 271 -1.70 -0.79 -16.00
CA VAL A 271 -2.79 -1.18 -16.92
C VAL A 271 -3.94 -1.78 -16.10
N ASN A 272 -5.01 -1.02 -15.90
CA ASN A 272 -6.16 -1.41 -15.06
C ASN A 272 -6.72 -2.80 -15.39
N ALA A 273 -6.86 -3.11 -16.67
CA ALA A 273 -7.47 -4.37 -17.13
C ALA A 273 -6.63 -5.62 -16.85
N GLU A 274 -5.32 -5.48 -16.65
CA GLU A 274 -4.45 -6.64 -16.40
C GLU A 274 -4.33 -7.01 -14.91
N LEU A 275 -4.71 -6.12 -13.99
CA LEU A 275 -4.50 -6.33 -12.55
C LEU A 275 -5.16 -7.60 -12.01
N PRO A 276 -6.40 -7.98 -12.42
CA PRO A 276 -7.00 -9.24 -11.97
C PRO A 276 -6.20 -10.47 -12.45
N LYS A 277 -5.68 -10.43 -13.68
CA LYS A 277 -4.83 -11.50 -14.21
C LYS A 277 -3.52 -11.61 -13.43
N LEU A 278 -2.86 -10.47 -13.14
CA LEU A 278 -1.64 -10.42 -12.34
C LEU A 278 -1.88 -10.95 -10.92
N GLN A 279 -3.03 -10.67 -10.32
CA GLN A 279 -3.41 -11.22 -9.02
C GLN A 279 -3.48 -12.75 -9.06
N ALA A 280 -4.15 -13.29 -10.05
CA ALA A 280 -4.27 -14.75 -10.23
C ALA A 280 -2.90 -15.41 -10.51
N GLU A 281 -2.07 -14.80 -11.36
CA GLU A 281 -0.72 -15.29 -11.66
C GLU A 281 0.17 -15.30 -10.42
N LEU A 282 0.16 -14.21 -9.62
CA LEU A 282 0.93 -14.10 -8.38
C LEU A 282 0.45 -15.11 -7.33
N ALA A 283 -0.86 -15.22 -7.15
CA ALA A 283 -1.44 -16.17 -6.19
C ALA A 283 -1.14 -17.63 -6.56
N ALA A 284 -1.31 -18.00 -7.82
CA ALA A 284 -1.06 -19.37 -8.28
C ALA A 284 0.43 -19.72 -8.37
N GLY A 285 1.30 -18.75 -8.73
CA GLY A 285 2.73 -18.97 -8.92
C GLY A 285 3.56 -18.85 -7.66
N GLU A 286 3.21 -17.93 -6.76
CA GLU A 286 4.00 -17.58 -5.57
C GLU A 286 3.26 -17.83 -4.24
N GLY A 287 1.96 -18.11 -4.27
CA GLY A 287 1.14 -18.26 -3.07
C GLY A 287 0.83 -16.93 -2.37
N ILE A 288 1.00 -15.81 -3.05
CA ILE A 288 0.78 -14.46 -2.52
C ILE A 288 -0.55 -13.91 -3.03
N TYR A 289 -1.54 -13.80 -2.15
CA TYR A 289 -2.84 -13.22 -2.47
C TYR A 289 -2.88 -11.75 -2.05
N ALA A 290 -2.62 -10.87 -3.01
CA ALA A 290 -2.49 -9.42 -2.81
C ALA A 290 -3.75 -8.66 -3.24
N GLU A 291 -4.03 -7.50 -2.60
CA GLU A 291 -5.05 -6.54 -3.04
C GLU A 291 -4.78 -6.12 -4.49
N LEU A 292 -5.83 -5.94 -5.31
CA LEU A 292 -5.70 -5.55 -6.73
C LEU A 292 -4.84 -4.28 -6.91
N SER A 293 -4.97 -3.31 -6.00
CA SER A 293 -4.13 -2.11 -6.00
C SER A 293 -2.63 -2.42 -5.86
N SER A 294 -2.25 -3.48 -5.14
CA SER A 294 -0.85 -3.89 -4.98
C SER A 294 -0.24 -4.37 -6.30
N LEU A 295 -1.06 -4.95 -7.18
CA LEU A 295 -0.62 -5.47 -8.48
C LEU A 295 -0.24 -4.38 -9.48
N ALA A 296 -0.62 -3.11 -9.22
CA ALA A 296 -0.16 -2.00 -10.03
C ALA A 296 1.39 -1.93 -10.09
N ALA A 297 2.07 -2.27 -8.99
CA ALA A 297 3.52 -2.33 -8.97
C ALA A 297 4.08 -3.41 -9.92
N LEU A 298 3.47 -4.59 -9.99
CA LEU A 298 3.88 -5.63 -10.93
C LEU A 298 3.60 -5.26 -12.40
N SER A 299 2.47 -4.60 -12.68
CA SER A 299 2.16 -4.04 -14.00
C SER A 299 3.29 -3.11 -14.47
N VAL A 300 3.75 -2.24 -13.56
CA VAL A 300 4.83 -1.28 -13.86
C VAL A 300 6.19 -1.98 -13.99
N VAL A 301 6.51 -2.98 -13.18
CA VAL A 301 7.75 -3.78 -13.34
C VAL A 301 7.80 -4.45 -14.72
N ARG A 302 6.70 -5.07 -15.17
CA ARG A 302 6.60 -5.63 -16.53
C ARG A 302 6.88 -4.60 -17.61
N ARG A 303 6.32 -3.41 -17.47
CA ARG A 303 6.51 -2.30 -18.38
C ARG A 303 7.98 -1.83 -18.42
N LEU A 304 8.58 -1.56 -17.25
CA LEU A 304 9.98 -1.11 -17.16
C LEU A 304 10.96 -2.16 -17.67
N ARG A 305 10.66 -3.45 -17.50
CA ARG A 305 11.45 -4.53 -18.08
C ARG A 305 11.35 -4.53 -19.62
N ALA A 306 10.15 -4.34 -20.17
CA ALA A 306 9.93 -4.24 -21.60
C ALA A 306 10.59 -2.98 -22.21
N GLU A 307 10.60 -1.87 -21.48
CA GLU A 307 11.30 -0.62 -21.82
C GLU A 307 12.84 -0.74 -21.66
N ARG A 308 13.35 -1.87 -21.16
CA ARG A 308 14.77 -2.14 -20.85
C ARG A 308 15.38 -1.18 -19.82
N GLU A 309 14.56 -0.60 -18.96
CA GLU A 309 15.03 0.15 -17.80
C GLU A 309 15.50 -0.80 -16.69
N ILE A 310 14.70 -1.82 -16.37
CA ILE A 310 15.10 -2.91 -15.45
C ILE A 310 15.86 -3.96 -16.25
N GLN A 311 17.08 -4.29 -15.80
CA GLN A 311 17.94 -5.30 -16.38
C GLN A 311 17.72 -6.67 -15.73
N GLU A 312 18.23 -7.74 -16.33
CA GLU A 312 18.07 -9.11 -15.82
C GLU A 312 18.80 -9.32 -14.48
N GLU A 313 19.95 -8.67 -14.33
CA GLU A 313 20.78 -8.74 -13.12
C GLU A 313 20.32 -7.87 -11.97
N ASP A 314 19.36 -6.96 -12.18
CA ASP A 314 18.90 -6.03 -11.16
C ASP A 314 18.16 -6.75 -10.02
N VAL A 315 18.38 -6.25 -8.81
CA VAL A 315 17.59 -6.60 -7.62
C VAL A 315 16.37 -5.71 -7.55
N VAL A 316 15.19 -6.29 -7.74
CA VAL A 316 13.92 -5.57 -7.74
C VAL A 316 13.09 -5.98 -6.53
N VAL A 317 12.69 -5.01 -5.72
CA VAL A 317 11.76 -5.22 -4.61
C VAL A 317 10.42 -4.60 -4.94
N VAL A 318 9.37 -5.41 -4.94
CA VAL A 318 7.97 -4.98 -5.06
C VAL A 318 7.32 -5.01 -3.69
N VAL A 319 6.73 -3.88 -3.28
CA VAL A 319 5.99 -3.80 -2.01
C VAL A 319 4.55 -4.23 -2.25
N ILE A 320 4.17 -5.38 -1.70
CA ILE A 320 2.78 -5.86 -1.65
C ILE A 320 2.09 -5.16 -0.49
N THR A 321 1.34 -4.12 -0.77
CA THR A 321 0.86 -3.15 0.23
C THR A 321 -0.29 -3.65 1.09
N ALA A 322 -1.11 -4.58 0.60
CA ALA A 322 -2.24 -5.13 1.34
C ALA A 322 -2.66 -6.53 0.86
N SER A 323 -3.40 -7.22 1.72
CA SER A 323 -3.97 -8.54 1.46
C SER A 323 -5.14 -8.50 0.47
N GLY A 324 -5.25 -9.48 -0.42
CA GLY A 324 -6.39 -9.67 -1.32
C GLY A 324 -7.73 -9.94 -0.61
N LEU A 325 -7.70 -10.32 0.66
CA LEU A 325 -8.90 -10.42 1.48
C LEU A 325 -9.62 -9.08 1.68
N LYS A 326 -8.94 -7.97 1.40
CA LYS A 326 -9.52 -6.61 1.47
C LYS A 326 -10.51 -6.33 0.34
N ASP A 327 -10.33 -6.96 -0.81
CA ASP A 327 -11.19 -6.81 -2.00
C ASP A 327 -11.64 -8.16 -2.58
N ALA A 328 -11.90 -9.14 -1.70
CA ALA A 328 -12.29 -10.50 -2.09
C ALA A 328 -13.49 -10.55 -3.04
N SER A 329 -14.45 -9.64 -2.91
CA SER A 329 -15.60 -9.56 -3.83
C SER A 329 -15.17 -9.15 -5.25
N ALA A 330 -14.20 -8.25 -5.38
CA ALA A 330 -13.64 -7.88 -6.69
C ALA A 330 -12.87 -9.06 -7.30
N THR A 331 -12.10 -9.80 -6.50
CA THR A 331 -11.44 -11.03 -6.95
C THR A 331 -12.45 -12.07 -7.43
N ALA A 332 -13.52 -12.30 -6.66
CA ALA A 332 -14.57 -13.28 -7.00
C ALA A 332 -15.25 -12.96 -8.34
N SER A 333 -15.44 -11.67 -8.67
CA SER A 333 -16.06 -11.26 -9.94
C SER A 333 -15.24 -11.57 -11.20
N HIS A 334 -13.95 -11.89 -11.03
CA HIS A 334 -13.03 -12.30 -12.10
C HIS A 334 -12.65 -13.78 -12.04
N GLY A 335 -13.15 -14.51 -11.03
CA GLY A 335 -12.93 -15.95 -10.85
C GLY A 335 -13.81 -16.79 -11.75
N ARG A 336 -13.49 -18.10 -11.83
CA ARG A 336 -14.37 -19.09 -12.46
C ARG A 336 -15.47 -19.47 -11.47
N ASP A 337 -16.63 -19.82 -11.99
CA ASP A 337 -17.69 -20.40 -11.18
C ASP A 337 -17.22 -21.74 -10.56
N ILE A 338 -17.65 -21.97 -9.33
CA ILE A 338 -17.35 -23.23 -8.65
C ILE A 338 -18.30 -24.30 -9.21
N PRO A 339 -17.79 -25.37 -9.83
CA PRO A 339 -18.65 -26.43 -10.33
C PRO A 339 -19.32 -27.15 -9.17
N VAL A 340 -20.62 -27.43 -9.33
CA VAL A 340 -21.41 -28.20 -8.38
C VAL A 340 -21.69 -29.55 -9.03
N ILE A 341 -21.30 -30.63 -8.37
CA ILE A 341 -21.48 -32.01 -8.84
C ILE A 341 -22.29 -32.81 -7.82
N SER A 342 -22.86 -33.92 -8.26
CA SER A 342 -23.34 -35.00 -7.36
C SER A 342 -22.13 -35.67 -6.69
N GLY A 343 -22.34 -36.40 -5.59
CA GLY A 343 -21.28 -37.14 -4.89
C GLY A 343 -20.73 -38.35 -5.66
N ASP A 344 -20.89 -38.36 -6.97
CA ASP A 344 -20.43 -39.45 -7.89
C ASP A 344 -18.95 -39.26 -8.23
N VAL A 345 -18.15 -40.33 -8.15
CA VAL A 345 -16.70 -40.32 -8.34
C VAL A 345 -16.32 -40.02 -9.81
N GLU A 346 -17.08 -40.56 -10.77
CA GLU A 346 -16.80 -40.33 -12.17
C GLU A 346 -17.11 -38.88 -12.58
N ALA A 347 -18.23 -38.34 -12.10
CA ALA A 347 -18.55 -36.91 -12.29
C ALA A 347 -17.48 -36.02 -11.69
N PHE A 348 -16.90 -36.38 -10.54
CA PHE A 348 -15.78 -35.67 -9.93
C PHE A 348 -14.52 -35.73 -10.81
N ARG A 349 -14.12 -36.90 -11.27
CA ARG A 349 -12.97 -37.10 -12.15
C ARG A 349 -13.11 -36.32 -13.45
N GLU A 350 -14.29 -36.39 -14.10
CA GLU A 350 -14.58 -35.64 -15.32
C GLU A 350 -14.48 -34.13 -15.12
N THR A 351 -15.01 -33.61 -14.00
CA THR A 351 -14.95 -32.20 -13.65
C THR A 351 -13.51 -31.73 -13.48
N LEU A 352 -12.66 -32.50 -12.81
CA LEU A 352 -11.23 -32.20 -12.67
C LEU A 352 -10.53 -32.13 -14.02
N GLY A 353 -10.81 -33.09 -14.92
CA GLY A 353 -10.23 -33.09 -16.26
C GLY A 353 -10.71 -31.94 -17.13
N GLN A 354 -12.02 -31.73 -17.25
CA GLN A 354 -12.62 -30.77 -18.18
C GLN A 354 -12.46 -29.35 -17.74
N ILE A 355 -12.61 -29.04 -16.43
CA ILE A 355 -12.59 -27.68 -15.92
C ILE A 355 -11.19 -27.23 -15.49
N TYR A 356 -10.44 -28.14 -14.86
CA TYR A 356 -9.14 -27.79 -14.27
C TYR A 356 -7.94 -28.32 -15.05
N GLY A 357 -8.17 -29.18 -16.07
CA GLY A 357 -7.10 -29.83 -16.84
C GLY A 357 -6.27 -30.80 -16.00
N PHE A 358 -6.86 -31.32 -14.90
CA PHE A 358 -6.20 -32.23 -13.96
C PHE A 358 -6.68 -33.66 -14.20
N ASN A 359 -5.79 -34.47 -14.70
CA ASN A 359 -6.06 -35.91 -14.94
C ASN A 359 -5.61 -36.72 -13.73
N VAL A 360 -6.57 -37.40 -13.10
CA VAL A 360 -6.35 -38.29 -11.94
C VAL A 360 -6.06 -39.72 -12.45
#